data_3e671057e866f3e2ae33cc8ecd64df50
#
_entry.id   3e671057e866f3e2ae33cc8ecd64df50
#
_cell.length_a   1.000
_cell.length_b   1.000
_cell.length_c   1.000
_cell.angle_alpha   90.00
_cell.angle_beta   90.00
_cell.angle_gamma   90.00
#
_symmetry.space_group_name_H-M   'P 1'
#
loop_
_entity.id
_entity.type
_entity.pdbx_description
1 polymer ?
#
loop_
_entity_poly.entity_id
_entity_poly.type
_entity_poly.pdbx_seq_one_letter_code
_entity_poly.pdbx_strand_id
1 'polypeptide(L)'
;MSRSPWSIPVAICALAFVGGAVFAAARPDLGWQPSVVPHAAALQAHSPSPSAQSAPKVDSAPTAEPANTDRTADLQLIEASRDVTGDRFPAGVKIVGAMPHRMILFTFDDGPSRQTTPQILDVLDRLDIRALFFVSTQSFGKGNPWEREHAEIVREIVRRGHLVGNHTETHRQLPLLRNVEIGAELDLSEQKISETIGRRPHLFRPPGGALSTRVEQILATRGYTTVLWTLYGGDAEVETAQRVVDTFFRVLARRERETGDQGGILLLHDTKPHTLQALPQLVEGLRRRNCELLAAGEELYDIVDDLSYFLPDSPADPATIAKRQEALRARTQRSRAAVASN
;
A
#
# COMPACT_ATOMS: atom_id res chain seq x y z
N MET A 1 -67.52 -28.49 6.64
CA MET A 1 -66.62 -28.99 7.66
C MET A 1 -65.25 -28.99 7.03
N SER A 2 -64.29 -28.17 7.29
CA SER A 2 -63.60 -27.73 8.45
C SER A 2 -62.88 -26.41 8.20
N ARG A 3 -62.71 -25.63 9.21
CA ARG A 3 -62.28 -24.23 9.33
C ARG A 3 -60.80 -23.99 9.02
N SER A 4 -60.54 -22.89 8.28
CA SER A 4 -59.31 -22.12 8.38
C SER A 4 -59.34 -21.18 9.60
N PRO A 5 -58.24 -20.94 10.32
CA PRO A 5 -57.96 -19.58 10.78
C PRO A 5 -56.51 -19.21 10.61
N TRP A 6 -56.26 -17.96 10.28
CA TRP A 6 -55.46 -16.98 10.98
C TRP A 6 -55.19 -15.77 10.06
N SER A 7 -56.07 -14.77 10.27
CA SER A 7 -55.83 -13.42 9.76
C SER A 7 -55.09 -12.64 10.83
N ILE A 8 -53.97 -12.00 10.48
CA ILE A 8 -53.32 -10.99 11.33
C ILE A 8 -53.44 -9.65 10.62
N PRO A 9 -53.87 -8.59 11.29
CA PRO A 9 -54.12 -7.29 10.68
C PRO A 9 -52.83 -6.49 10.48
N VAL A 10 -52.73 -5.86 9.30
CA VAL A 10 -51.73 -4.86 8.96
C VAL A 10 -52.06 -3.58 9.74
N ALA A 11 -51.22 -3.19 10.68
CA ALA A 11 -51.24 -1.88 11.31
C ALA A 11 -50.43 -0.89 10.47
N ILE A 12 -51.14 0.07 9.88
CA ILE A 12 -50.58 1.24 9.21
C ILE A 12 -50.17 2.23 10.31
N CYS A 13 -48.84 2.41 10.51
CA CYS A 13 -48.35 3.55 11.29
C CYS A 13 -47.92 4.66 10.33
N ALA A 14 -48.73 5.70 10.29
CA ALA A 14 -48.38 7.00 9.73
C ALA A 14 -47.35 7.66 10.65
N LEU A 15 -46.18 8.00 10.15
CA LEU A 15 -45.20 8.83 10.83
C LEU A 15 -45.19 10.23 10.23
N ALA A 16 -45.55 11.16 11.09
CA ALA A 16 -45.52 12.61 10.85
C ALA A 16 -44.08 13.11 10.74
N PHE A 17 -43.84 13.94 9.74
CA PHE A 17 -42.64 14.75 9.64
C PHE A 17 -42.66 15.84 10.71
N VAL A 18 -41.68 15.80 11.62
CA VAL A 18 -41.32 16.94 12.46
C VAL A 18 -39.89 17.32 12.14
N GLY A 19 -39.75 18.52 11.63
CA GLY A 19 -38.46 19.13 11.40
C GLY A 19 -37.68 19.33 12.70
N GLY A 20 -36.45 18.90 12.75
CA GLY A 20 -35.54 19.07 13.87
C GLY A 20 -34.23 19.70 13.41
N ALA A 21 -33.93 20.84 14.00
CA ALA A 21 -32.82 21.73 13.73
C ALA A 21 -31.45 21.05 13.87
N VAL A 22 -30.53 21.48 13.02
CA VAL A 22 -29.08 21.22 13.07
C VAL A 22 -28.53 21.82 14.39
N PHE A 23 -28.12 20.95 15.32
CA PHE A 23 -27.23 21.35 16.40
C PHE A 23 -25.79 21.02 16.01
N ALA A 24 -25.03 22.04 15.67
CA ALA A 24 -23.58 22.01 15.62
C ALA A 24 -23.06 21.86 17.07
N ALA A 25 -22.59 20.67 17.43
CA ALA A 25 -21.87 20.47 18.68
C ALA A 25 -20.42 20.94 18.49
N ALA A 26 -20.08 22.07 19.14
CA ALA A 26 -18.72 22.56 19.28
C ALA A 26 -17.87 21.52 20.03
N ARG A 27 -16.72 21.15 19.46
CA ARG A 27 -15.67 20.40 20.15
C ARG A 27 -14.88 21.37 21.04
N PRO A 28 -14.53 20.98 22.27
CA PRO A 28 -13.63 21.79 23.09
C PRO A 28 -12.20 21.71 22.54
N ASP A 29 -11.58 22.88 22.41
CA ASP A 29 -10.21 23.11 22.06
C ASP A 29 -9.26 22.41 23.06
N LEU A 30 -8.58 21.38 22.61
CA LEU A 30 -7.36 20.91 23.24
C LEU A 30 -6.21 21.66 22.58
N GLY A 31 -5.76 22.74 23.25
CA GLY A 31 -4.64 23.57 22.87
C GLY A 31 -3.36 22.77 22.77
N TRP A 32 -2.90 22.57 21.55
CA TRP A 32 -1.53 22.17 21.28
C TRP A 32 -0.66 23.44 21.23
N GLN A 33 0.23 23.60 22.22
CA GLN A 33 1.25 24.64 22.23
C GLN A 33 2.57 24.06 21.72
N PRO A 34 3.24 24.68 20.74
CA PRO A 34 4.57 24.24 20.32
C PRO A 34 5.60 24.69 21.35
N SER A 35 6.35 23.73 21.89
CA SER A 35 7.50 23.97 22.75
C SER A 35 8.61 24.64 21.93
N VAL A 36 8.86 25.89 22.20
CA VAL A 36 10.02 26.64 21.72
C VAL A 36 11.23 26.23 22.56
N VAL A 37 12.21 25.56 21.97
CA VAL A 37 13.52 25.32 22.58
C VAL A 37 14.44 26.49 22.17
N PRO A 38 15.03 27.24 23.13
CA PRO A 38 15.92 28.34 22.79
C PRO A 38 17.30 27.84 22.35
N HIS A 39 17.76 28.35 21.21
CA HIS A 39 19.17 28.33 20.81
C HIS A 39 19.95 29.35 21.63
N ALA A 40 21.01 28.90 22.31
CA ALA A 40 22.11 29.75 22.73
C ALA A 40 23.42 28.92 22.70
N ALA A 41 24.19 29.21 21.73
CA ALA A 41 25.56 29.68 21.66
C ALA A 41 26.56 29.17 22.72
N ALA A 42 27.66 28.58 22.26
CA ALA A 42 29.01 29.08 22.55
C ALA A 42 30.06 28.31 21.76
N LEU A 43 30.78 29.08 20.95
CA LEU A 43 32.08 28.74 20.36
C LEU A 43 33.13 28.54 21.46
N GLN A 44 33.92 27.48 21.35
CA GLN A 44 35.34 27.55 21.80
C GLN A 44 36.19 26.60 20.95
N ALA A 45 37.14 27.21 20.27
CA ALA A 45 38.22 26.64 19.54
C ALA A 45 39.30 26.15 20.52
N HIS A 46 39.85 24.93 20.26
CA HIS A 46 41.20 24.58 20.67
C HIS A 46 41.81 23.61 19.65
N SER A 47 42.79 24.13 18.90
CA SER A 47 43.87 23.30 18.34
C SER A 47 44.97 23.23 19.38
N PRO A 48 45.76 22.14 19.44
CA PRO A 48 47.02 22.13 18.70
C PRO A 48 47.42 20.76 18.10
N SER A 49 48.13 20.81 17.01
CA SER A 49 49.08 19.78 16.52
C SER A 49 50.43 19.97 17.25
N PRO A 50 51.50 19.16 17.03
CA PRO A 50 51.61 17.88 16.37
C PRO A 50 52.51 16.86 17.14
N SER A 51 52.57 15.61 16.73
CA SER A 51 53.85 14.86 16.72
C SER A 51 53.77 13.63 15.80
N ALA A 52 54.72 13.58 14.93
CA ALA A 52 55.01 12.50 14.01
C ALA A 52 55.58 11.28 14.77
N GLN A 53 55.11 10.10 14.46
CA GLN A 53 55.91 8.88 14.54
C GLN A 53 55.52 7.90 13.43
N SER A 54 56.58 7.44 12.82
CA SER A 54 56.81 6.57 11.69
C SER A 54 55.98 5.32 11.56
N ALA A 55 55.67 5.02 10.27
CA ALA A 55 55.03 3.80 9.77
C ALA A 55 55.89 2.54 9.91
N PRO A 56 55.30 1.38 9.81
CA PRO A 56 55.85 0.37 8.92
C PRO A 56 54.86 0.04 7.76
N LYS A 57 55.49 -0.08 6.60
CA LYS A 57 54.88 -0.64 5.37
C LYS A 57 54.51 -2.10 5.62
N VAL A 58 53.27 -2.45 5.25
CA VAL A 58 52.94 -3.81 4.83
C VAL A 58 52.15 -3.70 3.53
N ASP A 59 52.77 -4.16 2.45
CA ASP A 59 52.15 -4.42 1.17
C ASP A 59 51.14 -5.57 1.33
N SER A 60 49.91 -5.33 0.96
CA SER A 60 49.04 -6.27 0.26
C SER A 60 47.81 -5.48 -0.23
N ALA A 61 47.76 -5.26 -1.52
CA ALA A 61 46.57 -4.79 -2.20
C ALA A 61 45.42 -5.80 -1.97
N PRO A 62 44.22 -5.35 -1.59
CA PRO A 62 43.04 -6.18 -1.74
C PRO A 62 42.72 -6.27 -3.23
N THR A 63 42.71 -7.48 -3.76
CA THR A 63 42.11 -7.87 -5.02
C THR A 63 40.74 -7.23 -5.11
N ALA A 64 40.58 -6.30 -6.04
CA ALA A 64 39.28 -5.77 -6.40
C ALA A 64 38.41 -6.96 -6.90
N GLU A 65 37.35 -7.27 -6.17
CA GLU A 65 36.27 -8.09 -6.70
C GLU A 65 35.79 -7.47 -8.01
N PRO A 66 35.52 -8.26 -9.06
CA PRO A 66 35.03 -7.74 -10.32
C PRO A 66 33.71 -6.99 -10.05
N ALA A 67 33.70 -5.72 -10.41
CA ALA A 67 32.55 -4.85 -10.32
C ALA A 67 31.33 -5.54 -10.94
N ASN A 68 30.26 -5.52 -10.20
CA ASN A 68 28.95 -6.12 -10.39
C ASN A 68 28.22 -5.61 -11.67
N THR A 69 28.85 -5.71 -12.83
CA THR A 69 28.31 -5.34 -14.15
C THR A 69 27.22 -6.32 -14.62
N ASP A 70 27.25 -7.56 -14.16
CA ASP A 70 26.31 -8.61 -14.55
C ASP A 70 24.92 -8.42 -13.88
N ARG A 71 24.91 -8.01 -12.61
CA ARG A 71 23.66 -7.70 -11.88
C ARG A 71 22.89 -6.51 -12.46
N THR A 72 23.57 -5.54 -13.02
CA THR A 72 22.94 -4.36 -13.64
C THR A 72 22.29 -4.71 -14.97
N ALA A 73 22.91 -5.60 -15.74
CA ALA A 73 22.39 -6.10 -17.00
C ALA A 73 21.17 -7.02 -16.79
N ASP A 74 21.18 -7.89 -15.78
CA ASP A 74 20.04 -8.75 -15.42
C ASP A 74 18.86 -7.93 -14.92
N LEU A 75 19.07 -6.87 -14.13
CA LEU A 75 18.03 -5.94 -13.71
C LEU A 75 17.41 -5.22 -14.92
N GLN A 76 18.22 -4.76 -15.85
CA GLN A 76 17.75 -4.09 -17.07
C GLN A 76 16.93 -5.01 -17.98
N LEU A 77 17.26 -6.30 -18.05
CA LEU A 77 16.50 -7.29 -18.84
C LEU A 77 15.18 -7.69 -18.19
N ILE A 78 15.14 -7.86 -16.88
CA ILE A 78 13.90 -8.15 -16.14
C ILE A 78 12.98 -6.93 -16.15
N GLU A 79 13.51 -5.74 -15.97
CA GLU A 79 12.80 -4.47 -15.99
C GLU A 79 12.27 -4.11 -17.38
N ALA A 80 12.97 -4.48 -18.46
CA ALA A 80 12.55 -4.16 -19.82
C ALA A 80 11.29 -4.91 -20.27
N SER A 81 11.01 -6.09 -19.70
CA SER A 81 9.92 -6.97 -20.11
C SER A 81 8.67 -6.89 -19.23
N ARG A 82 8.76 -6.28 -18.04
CA ARG A 82 7.67 -6.24 -17.06
C ARG A 82 7.29 -4.80 -16.69
N ASP A 83 5.99 -4.52 -16.69
CA ASP A 83 5.49 -3.27 -16.13
C ASP A 83 5.66 -3.28 -14.60
N VAL A 84 6.53 -2.41 -14.10
CA VAL A 84 6.82 -2.25 -12.65
C VAL A 84 6.40 -0.88 -12.11
N THR A 85 5.92 0.03 -12.97
CA THR A 85 5.55 1.41 -12.64
C THR A 85 4.13 1.78 -13.04
N GLY A 86 3.41 0.86 -13.68
CA GLY A 86 2.04 1.07 -14.15
C GLY A 86 1.94 1.87 -15.44
N ASP A 87 2.94 1.83 -16.32
CA ASP A 87 2.97 2.53 -17.60
C ASP A 87 1.85 2.09 -18.58
N ARG A 88 1.30 0.89 -18.38
CA ARG A 88 0.15 0.35 -19.11
C ARG A 88 -1.20 0.97 -18.74
N PHE A 89 -1.29 1.66 -17.58
CA PHE A 89 -2.56 2.24 -17.12
C PHE A 89 -2.81 3.62 -17.73
N PRO A 90 -4.09 3.94 -18.06
CA PRO A 90 -4.41 5.20 -18.71
C PRO A 90 -4.18 6.40 -17.80
N ALA A 91 -3.54 7.45 -18.33
CA ALA A 91 -3.36 8.71 -17.63
C ALA A 91 -4.70 9.37 -17.27
N GLY A 92 -4.79 9.99 -16.10
CA GLY A 92 -5.97 10.68 -15.60
C GLY A 92 -7.08 9.79 -15.06
N VAL A 93 -6.92 8.47 -15.14
CA VAL A 93 -7.87 7.53 -14.50
C VAL A 93 -7.70 7.54 -12.99
N LYS A 94 -8.83 7.45 -12.29
CA LYS A 94 -8.89 7.26 -10.84
C LYS A 94 -9.46 5.88 -10.51
N ILE A 95 -8.63 5.02 -9.94
CA ILE A 95 -8.99 3.70 -9.44
C ILE A 95 -9.38 3.86 -7.97
N VAL A 96 -10.63 3.64 -7.62
CA VAL A 96 -11.13 3.81 -6.25
C VAL A 96 -11.00 2.56 -5.39
N GLY A 97 -10.77 1.41 -6.03
CA GLY A 97 -10.53 0.13 -5.33
C GLY A 97 -11.81 -0.62 -4.95
N ALA A 98 -13.00 -0.19 -5.41
CA ALA A 98 -14.23 -0.94 -5.23
C ALA A 98 -14.20 -2.26 -6.04
N MET A 99 -14.70 -3.37 -5.45
CA MET A 99 -14.65 -4.68 -6.09
C MET A 99 -15.80 -5.58 -5.63
N PRO A 100 -16.75 -5.90 -6.54
CA PRO A 100 -17.87 -6.78 -6.21
C PRO A 100 -17.48 -8.25 -6.01
N HIS A 101 -16.33 -8.65 -6.55
CA HIS A 101 -15.77 -10.00 -6.40
C HIS A 101 -14.84 -10.08 -5.19
N ARG A 102 -14.61 -11.30 -4.66
CA ARG A 102 -13.68 -11.54 -3.55
C ARG A 102 -12.20 -11.47 -4.00
N MET A 103 -11.83 -10.36 -4.66
CA MET A 103 -10.46 -10.07 -5.08
C MET A 103 -9.84 -8.99 -4.19
N ILE A 104 -8.63 -9.22 -3.70
CA ILE A 104 -7.92 -8.29 -2.80
C ILE A 104 -6.53 -8.03 -3.37
N LEU A 105 -6.21 -6.74 -3.59
CA LEU A 105 -4.87 -6.27 -3.93
C LEU A 105 -4.23 -5.64 -2.69
N PHE A 106 -3.06 -6.16 -2.29
CA PHE A 106 -2.27 -5.61 -1.19
C PHE A 106 -1.48 -4.40 -1.66
N THR A 107 -1.58 -3.30 -0.91
CA THR A 107 -0.77 -2.10 -1.18
C THR A 107 -0.16 -1.55 0.10
N PHE A 108 1.04 -0.94 -0.04
CA PHE A 108 1.82 -0.40 1.07
C PHE A 108 2.21 1.04 0.77
N ASP A 109 2.01 1.93 1.74
CA ASP A 109 2.31 3.36 1.65
C ASP A 109 3.45 3.77 2.59
N ASP A 110 4.02 4.95 2.39
CA ASP A 110 5.00 5.67 3.22
C ASP A 110 6.44 5.12 3.21
N GLY A 111 6.68 3.95 2.64
CA GLY A 111 8.02 3.36 2.58
C GLY A 111 8.97 4.05 1.59
N PRO A 112 10.19 3.52 1.50
CA PRO A 112 10.69 2.33 2.17
C PRO A 112 11.15 2.58 3.61
N SER A 113 11.06 1.56 4.45
CA SER A 113 11.68 1.50 5.77
C SER A 113 12.81 0.48 5.78
N ARG A 114 14.00 0.88 6.24
CA ARG A 114 15.16 -0.03 6.37
C ARG A 114 14.90 -1.21 7.29
N GLN A 115 14.03 -1.02 8.29
CA GLN A 115 13.76 -2.02 9.31
C GLN A 115 12.67 -3.00 8.90
N THR A 116 11.63 -2.55 8.22
CA THR A 116 10.43 -3.33 8.00
C THR A 116 10.20 -3.73 6.54
N THR A 117 10.48 -2.86 5.57
CA THR A 117 10.22 -3.16 4.15
C THR A 117 10.92 -4.43 3.66
N PRO A 118 12.23 -4.68 3.93
CA PRO A 118 12.87 -5.93 3.51
C PRO A 118 12.20 -7.17 4.10
N GLN A 119 11.80 -7.11 5.37
CA GLN A 119 11.13 -8.22 6.04
C GLN A 119 9.69 -8.45 5.50
N ILE A 120 8.99 -7.37 5.13
CA ILE A 120 7.68 -7.47 4.46
C ILE A 120 7.83 -8.16 3.11
N LEU A 121 8.85 -7.78 2.32
CA LEU A 121 9.16 -8.43 1.05
C LEU A 121 9.43 -9.93 1.23
N ASP A 122 10.18 -10.32 2.28
CA ASP A 122 10.41 -11.73 2.60
C ASP A 122 9.12 -12.48 2.98
N VAL A 123 8.19 -11.81 3.66
CA VAL A 123 6.87 -12.38 3.97
C VAL A 123 6.04 -12.54 2.71
N LEU A 124 6.01 -11.52 1.84
CA LEU A 124 5.26 -11.55 0.58
C LEU A 124 5.76 -12.67 -0.34
N ASP A 125 7.08 -12.85 -0.43
CA ASP A 125 7.66 -13.95 -1.22
C ASP A 125 7.26 -15.33 -0.67
N ARG A 126 7.32 -15.54 0.64
CA ARG A 126 6.87 -16.81 1.27
C ARG A 126 5.39 -17.08 1.06
N LEU A 127 4.57 -16.05 0.95
CA LEU A 127 3.13 -16.17 0.74
C LEU A 127 2.74 -16.23 -0.74
N ASP A 128 3.70 -16.04 -1.65
CA ASP A 128 3.50 -15.92 -3.11
C ASP A 128 2.55 -14.77 -3.46
N ILE A 129 2.78 -13.59 -2.88
CA ILE A 129 1.98 -12.38 -3.09
C ILE A 129 2.84 -11.32 -3.76
N ARG A 130 2.31 -10.72 -4.83
CA ARG A 130 2.84 -9.47 -5.39
C ARG A 130 1.94 -8.32 -4.98
N ALA A 131 2.54 -7.19 -4.67
CA ALA A 131 1.88 -6.02 -4.09
C ALA A 131 2.27 -4.74 -4.83
N LEU A 132 1.64 -3.63 -4.49
CA LEU A 132 1.96 -2.30 -5.00
C LEU A 132 2.44 -1.44 -3.83
N PHE A 133 3.61 -0.80 -3.99
CA PHE A 133 4.24 0.07 -3.00
C PHE A 133 4.18 1.53 -3.48
N PHE A 134 3.54 2.41 -2.72
CA PHE A 134 3.56 3.85 -2.95
C PHE A 134 4.63 4.47 -2.06
N VAL A 135 5.76 4.83 -2.68
CA VAL A 135 6.95 5.26 -1.94
C VAL A 135 6.99 6.78 -1.76
N SER A 136 7.26 7.21 -0.53
CA SER A 136 7.60 8.59 -0.19
C SER A 136 9.10 8.80 -0.33
N THR A 137 9.51 9.82 -1.08
CA THR A 137 10.90 9.90 -1.54
C THR A 137 11.82 10.76 -0.68
N GLN A 138 11.31 11.34 0.40
CA GLN A 138 12.10 12.15 1.33
C GLN A 138 13.31 11.39 1.89
N SER A 139 13.16 10.09 2.09
CA SER A 139 14.16 9.25 2.74
C SER A 139 15.20 8.67 1.79
N PHE A 140 15.02 8.73 0.45
CA PHE A 140 15.96 8.11 -0.48
C PHE A 140 16.47 9.04 -1.59
N GLY A 141 17.65 8.71 -2.13
CA GLY A 141 18.35 9.49 -3.13
C GLY A 141 19.77 8.98 -3.36
N LYS A 142 20.62 9.86 -3.91
CA LYS A 142 22.03 9.56 -4.20
C LYS A 142 23.02 10.22 -3.21
N GLY A 143 22.52 10.93 -2.21
CA GLY A 143 23.31 11.75 -1.31
C GLY A 143 24.20 10.94 -0.36
N ASN A 144 23.74 10.73 0.84
CA ASN A 144 24.46 10.03 1.89
C ASN A 144 24.21 8.49 1.86
N PRO A 145 24.98 7.69 2.64
CA PRO A 145 24.81 6.24 2.68
C PRO A 145 23.40 5.79 3.06
N TRP A 146 22.73 6.51 3.95
CA TRP A 146 21.37 6.23 4.40
C TRP A 146 20.35 6.37 3.26
N GLU A 147 20.45 7.43 2.45
CA GLU A 147 19.59 7.63 1.28
C GLU A 147 19.82 6.55 0.22
N ARG A 148 21.07 6.15 -0.01
CA ARG A 148 21.41 5.09 -0.96
C ARG A 148 20.85 3.73 -0.54
N GLU A 149 20.84 3.43 0.76
CA GLU A 149 20.27 2.20 1.29
C GLU A 149 18.75 2.15 1.08
N HIS A 150 18.03 3.27 1.29
CA HIS A 150 16.60 3.33 0.99
C HIS A 150 16.33 3.17 -0.52
N ALA A 151 17.13 3.78 -1.38
CA ALA A 151 17.05 3.60 -2.82
C ALA A 151 17.27 2.14 -3.23
N GLU A 152 18.19 1.41 -2.56
CA GLU A 152 18.41 -0.02 -2.83
C GLU A 152 17.18 -0.86 -2.43
N ILE A 153 16.49 -0.53 -1.36
CA ILE A 153 15.25 -1.21 -0.99
C ILE A 153 14.17 -1.01 -2.06
N VAL A 154 14.05 0.20 -2.65
CA VAL A 154 13.12 0.44 -3.77
C VAL A 154 13.48 -0.43 -5.00
N ARG A 155 14.76 -0.59 -5.31
CA ARG A 155 15.20 -1.51 -6.37
C ARG A 155 14.84 -2.96 -6.05
N GLU A 156 14.96 -3.36 -4.76
CA GLU A 156 14.59 -4.70 -4.31
C GLU A 156 13.07 -4.95 -4.46
N ILE A 157 12.23 -3.96 -4.18
CA ILE A 157 10.78 -4.03 -4.42
C ILE A 157 10.51 -4.41 -5.89
N VAL A 158 11.13 -3.69 -6.83
CA VAL A 158 11.01 -3.95 -8.27
C VAL A 158 11.58 -5.32 -8.66
N ARG A 159 12.77 -5.67 -8.19
CA ARG A 159 13.43 -6.96 -8.46
C ARG A 159 12.58 -8.16 -8.06
N ARG A 160 11.88 -8.07 -6.93
CA ARG A 160 10.95 -9.09 -6.45
C ARG A 160 9.59 -9.06 -7.18
N GLY A 161 9.44 -8.18 -8.18
CA GLY A 161 8.27 -8.12 -9.07
C GLY A 161 7.07 -7.43 -8.50
N HIS A 162 7.24 -6.57 -7.51
CA HIS A 162 6.20 -5.68 -7.04
C HIS A 162 6.12 -4.42 -7.89
N LEU A 163 4.96 -3.75 -7.89
CA LEU A 163 4.77 -2.45 -8.54
C LEU A 163 5.23 -1.32 -7.62
N VAL A 164 5.77 -0.25 -8.19
CA VAL A 164 6.14 0.98 -7.49
C VAL A 164 5.32 2.15 -8.03
N GLY A 165 4.64 2.86 -7.13
CA GLY A 165 3.95 4.11 -7.38
C GLY A 165 4.55 5.27 -6.57
N ASN A 166 4.17 6.48 -6.93
CA ASN A 166 4.63 7.72 -6.29
C ASN A 166 3.68 8.13 -5.15
N HIS A 167 4.25 8.46 -3.97
CA HIS A 167 3.52 8.96 -2.79
C HIS A 167 4.02 10.35 -2.33
N THR A 168 4.48 11.16 -3.26
CA THR A 168 5.08 12.50 -3.06
C THR A 168 6.49 12.47 -2.43
N GLU A 169 7.11 13.64 -2.35
CA GLU A 169 8.42 13.82 -1.72
C GLU A 169 8.29 13.80 -0.20
N THR A 170 7.42 14.65 0.37
CA THR A 170 7.39 14.90 1.82
C THR A 170 6.08 14.52 2.49
N HIS A 171 5.22 13.75 1.82
CA HIS A 171 3.95 13.26 2.34
C HIS A 171 2.98 14.37 2.78
N ARG A 172 3.02 15.54 2.13
CA ARG A 172 2.08 16.66 2.42
C ARG A 172 0.75 16.45 1.72
N GLN A 173 -0.36 16.82 2.36
CA GLN A 173 -1.69 16.79 1.76
C GLN A 173 -1.80 17.82 0.63
N LEU A 174 -1.84 17.36 -0.61
CA LEU A 174 -1.79 18.20 -1.82
C LEU A 174 -2.89 19.28 -1.92
N PRO A 175 -4.15 19.04 -1.48
CA PRO A 175 -5.17 20.09 -1.54
C PRO A 175 -4.85 21.34 -0.73
N LEU A 176 -3.98 21.23 0.28
CA LEU A 176 -3.57 22.35 1.13
C LEU A 176 -2.41 23.16 0.55
N LEU A 177 -1.80 22.70 -0.54
CA LEU A 177 -0.63 23.30 -1.17
C LEU A 177 -1.01 24.22 -2.33
N ARG A 178 -0.16 25.18 -2.62
CA ARG A 178 -0.22 25.96 -3.87
C ARG A 178 0.25 25.10 -5.04
N ASN A 179 -0.16 25.43 -6.29
CA ASN A 179 0.21 24.64 -7.47
C ASN A 179 1.72 24.46 -7.64
N VAL A 180 2.51 25.49 -7.32
CA VAL A 180 3.99 25.43 -7.39
C VAL A 180 4.56 24.43 -6.37
N GLU A 181 3.97 24.34 -5.19
CA GLU A 181 4.40 23.39 -4.15
C GLU A 181 3.98 21.96 -4.53
N ILE A 182 2.77 21.77 -5.09
CA ILE A 182 2.35 20.48 -5.66
C ILE A 182 3.31 20.07 -6.76
N GLY A 183 3.68 21.00 -7.66
CA GLY A 183 4.68 20.75 -8.70
C GLY A 183 5.99 20.23 -8.12
N ALA A 184 6.53 20.92 -7.11
CA ALA A 184 7.79 20.52 -6.49
C ALA A 184 7.72 19.14 -5.81
N GLU A 185 6.63 18.82 -5.09
CA GLU A 185 6.40 17.50 -4.49
C GLU A 185 6.42 16.39 -5.55
N LEU A 186 5.75 16.62 -6.68
CA LEU A 186 5.66 15.64 -7.76
C LEU A 186 6.97 15.53 -8.56
N ASP A 187 7.61 16.66 -8.90
CA ASP A 187 8.81 16.68 -9.72
C ASP A 187 10.00 16.02 -9.00
N LEU A 188 10.19 16.34 -7.72
CA LEU A 188 11.28 15.76 -6.91
C LEU A 188 11.05 14.26 -6.69
N SER A 189 9.84 13.84 -6.34
CA SER A 189 9.55 12.43 -6.12
C SER A 189 9.66 11.62 -7.40
N GLU A 190 9.13 12.11 -8.52
CA GLU A 190 9.24 11.46 -9.82
C GLU A 190 10.70 11.32 -10.27
N GLN A 191 11.50 12.40 -10.11
CA GLN A 191 12.91 12.36 -10.41
C GLN A 191 13.65 11.28 -9.61
N LYS A 192 13.47 11.26 -8.27
CA LYS A 192 14.15 10.31 -7.39
C LYS A 192 13.77 8.86 -7.68
N ILE A 193 12.46 8.58 -7.92
CA ILE A 193 12.03 7.25 -8.32
C ILE A 193 12.65 6.87 -9.66
N SER A 194 12.53 7.74 -10.67
CA SER A 194 13.06 7.48 -12.02
C SER A 194 14.57 7.23 -12.02
N GLU A 195 15.34 8.00 -11.25
CA GLU A 195 16.77 7.80 -11.08
C GLU A 195 17.13 6.51 -10.33
N THR A 196 16.22 6.04 -9.47
CA THR A 196 16.43 4.83 -8.65
C THR A 196 16.15 3.57 -9.44
N ILE A 197 15.06 3.51 -10.19
CA ILE A 197 14.60 2.29 -10.88
C ILE A 197 14.68 2.38 -12.41
N GLY A 198 15.22 3.48 -12.95
CA GLY A 198 15.40 3.66 -14.42
C GLY A 198 14.11 3.95 -15.17
N ARG A 199 12.96 4.10 -14.51
CA ARG A 199 11.65 4.31 -15.13
C ARG A 199 10.82 5.34 -14.36
N ARG A 200 10.01 6.08 -15.10
CA ARG A 200 9.04 7.03 -14.55
C ARG A 200 7.90 6.27 -13.85
N PRO A 201 7.49 6.66 -12.60
CA PRO A 201 6.28 6.12 -11.99
C PRO A 201 5.03 6.70 -12.67
N HIS A 202 4.10 5.84 -13.05
CA HIS A 202 2.80 6.23 -13.63
C HIS A 202 1.65 6.11 -12.62
N LEU A 203 1.84 5.29 -11.60
CA LEU A 203 0.88 5.16 -10.50
C LEU A 203 1.16 6.21 -9.42
N PHE A 204 0.11 6.81 -8.91
CA PHE A 204 0.16 7.82 -7.87
C PHE A 204 -0.88 7.57 -6.79
N ARG A 205 -0.50 7.71 -5.54
CA ARG A 205 -1.45 7.75 -4.43
C ARG A 205 -1.26 9.06 -3.65
N PRO A 206 -2.32 9.87 -3.48
CA PRO A 206 -2.20 11.11 -2.72
C PRO A 206 -2.09 10.80 -1.22
N PRO A 207 -1.19 11.49 -0.48
CA PRO A 207 -1.09 11.37 0.98
C PRO A 207 -2.44 11.51 1.67
N GLY A 208 -2.78 10.53 2.53
CA GLY A 208 -4.06 10.46 3.22
C GLY A 208 -5.29 10.31 2.30
N GLY A 209 -5.12 9.97 1.03
CA GLY A 209 -6.20 9.93 0.05
C GLY A 209 -6.78 11.30 -0.32
N ALA A 210 -6.13 12.39 0.11
CA ALA A 210 -6.65 13.74 -0.01
C ALA A 210 -6.59 14.25 -1.47
N LEU A 211 -7.76 14.46 -2.06
CA LEU A 211 -7.93 14.96 -3.42
C LEU A 211 -8.83 16.21 -3.45
N SER A 212 -8.68 16.99 -4.50
CA SER A 212 -9.62 18.02 -4.95
C SER A 212 -9.61 18.02 -6.47
N THR A 213 -10.63 18.56 -7.12
CA THR A 213 -10.70 18.67 -8.59
C THR A 213 -9.42 19.29 -9.17
N ARG A 214 -8.86 20.31 -8.49
CA ARG A 214 -7.60 20.95 -8.89
C ARG A 214 -6.42 19.96 -8.84
N VAL A 215 -6.30 19.15 -7.80
CA VAL A 215 -5.23 18.14 -7.68
C VAL A 215 -5.41 17.05 -8.72
N GLU A 216 -6.64 16.56 -8.90
CA GLU A 216 -6.94 15.54 -9.95
C GLU A 216 -6.54 16.02 -11.34
N GLN A 217 -6.84 17.28 -11.68
CA GLN A 217 -6.42 17.87 -12.97
C GLN A 217 -4.90 17.96 -13.11
N ILE A 218 -4.18 18.34 -12.06
CA ILE A 218 -2.71 18.39 -12.08
C ILE A 218 -2.13 16.98 -12.28
N LEU A 219 -2.63 15.99 -11.57
CA LEU A 219 -2.17 14.59 -11.69
C LEU A 219 -2.45 14.04 -13.08
N ALA A 220 -3.65 14.26 -13.62
CA ALA A 220 -4.03 13.84 -14.97
C ALA A 220 -3.14 14.50 -16.06
N THR A 221 -2.89 15.81 -15.95
CA THR A 221 -2.04 16.54 -16.89
C THR A 221 -0.59 16.03 -16.85
N ARG A 222 -0.15 15.53 -15.70
CA ARG A 222 1.18 14.93 -15.52
C ARG A 222 1.22 13.45 -15.90
N GLY A 223 0.12 12.88 -16.39
CA GLY A 223 0.06 11.50 -16.88
C GLY A 223 -0.02 10.45 -15.78
N TYR A 224 -0.43 10.79 -14.57
CA TYR A 224 -0.62 9.83 -13.48
C TYR A 224 -1.98 9.12 -13.56
N THR A 225 -1.96 7.83 -13.20
CA THR A 225 -3.15 7.06 -12.77
C THR A 225 -3.23 7.14 -11.26
N THR A 226 -4.32 7.69 -10.73
CA THR A 226 -4.52 7.80 -9.28
C THR A 226 -5.11 6.52 -8.72
N VAL A 227 -4.50 5.96 -7.68
CA VAL A 227 -4.96 4.72 -7.02
C VAL A 227 -5.33 5.01 -5.56
N LEU A 228 -6.60 4.78 -5.23
CA LEU A 228 -7.12 4.86 -3.87
C LEU A 228 -7.31 3.45 -3.28
N TRP A 229 -8.09 3.34 -2.23
CA TRP A 229 -8.39 2.07 -1.55
C TRP A 229 -9.81 2.06 -0.98
N THR A 230 -10.34 0.87 -0.75
CA THR A 230 -11.62 0.65 -0.06
C THR A 230 -11.48 -0.21 1.18
N LEU A 231 -10.38 -0.95 1.30
CA LEU A 231 -10.05 -1.76 2.45
C LEU A 231 -8.84 -1.17 3.18
N TYR A 232 -8.80 -1.29 4.50
CA TYR A 232 -7.67 -0.85 5.31
C TYR A 232 -7.57 -1.68 6.60
N GLY A 233 -6.34 -1.82 7.09
CA GLY A 233 -6.06 -2.48 8.36
C GLY A 233 -6.09 -1.53 9.57
N GLY A 234 -6.12 -0.21 9.35
CA GLY A 234 -6.02 0.79 10.42
C GLY A 234 -4.65 0.80 11.10
N ASP A 235 -3.62 0.32 10.42
CA ASP A 235 -2.26 0.16 10.95
C ASP A 235 -1.54 1.50 11.18
N ALA A 236 -2.10 2.61 10.71
CA ALA A 236 -1.67 3.96 11.10
C ALA A 236 -2.19 4.38 12.50
N GLU A 237 -3.32 3.82 12.93
CA GLU A 237 -4.03 4.20 14.16
C GLU A 237 -3.91 3.18 15.30
N VAL A 238 -3.56 1.91 14.98
CA VAL A 238 -3.44 0.84 15.97
C VAL A 238 -1.99 0.37 16.12
N GLU A 239 -1.67 -0.22 17.27
CA GLU A 239 -0.28 -0.57 17.61
C GLU A 239 -0.02 -2.09 17.66
N THR A 240 -1.01 -2.92 17.34
CA THR A 240 -0.87 -4.38 17.42
C THR A 240 -1.34 -5.08 16.16
N ALA A 241 -0.64 -6.14 15.78
CA ALA A 241 -0.99 -6.98 14.64
C ALA A 241 -2.43 -7.50 14.70
N GLN A 242 -2.88 -7.94 15.88
CA GLN A 242 -4.24 -8.44 16.05
C GLN A 242 -5.29 -7.38 15.73
N ARG A 243 -5.09 -6.11 16.16
CA ARG A 243 -6.02 -5.03 15.85
C ARG A 243 -6.04 -4.69 14.35
N VAL A 244 -4.91 -4.80 13.67
CA VAL A 244 -4.86 -4.64 12.20
C VAL A 244 -5.72 -5.70 11.53
N VAL A 245 -5.57 -6.97 11.93
CA VAL A 245 -6.35 -8.09 11.42
C VAL A 245 -7.85 -7.91 11.70
N ASP A 246 -8.21 -7.58 12.93
CA ASP A 246 -9.63 -7.38 13.33
C ASP A 246 -10.26 -6.21 12.57
N THR A 247 -9.51 -5.13 12.37
CA THR A 247 -9.99 -3.96 11.62
C THR A 247 -10.22 -4.32 10.17
N PHE A 248 -9.27 -4.98 9.52
CA PHE A 248 -9.42 -5.42 8.14
C PHE A 248 -10.68 -6.27 7.93
N PHE A 249 -10.87 -7.32 8.74
CA PHE A 249 -12.05 -8.20 8.58
C PHE A 249 -13.37 -7.50 8.92
N ARG A 250 -13.35 -6.54 9.84
CA ARG A 250 -14.52 -5.70 10.15
C ARG A 250 -14.87 -4.77 8.98
N VAL A 251 -13.85 -4.15 8.37
CA VAL A 251 -14.02 -3.27 7.20
C VAL A 251 -14.56 -4.07 6.02
N LEU A 252 -13.96 -5.22 5.72
CA LEU A 252 -14.37 -6.11 4.65
C LEU A 252 -15.85 -6.52 4.80
N ALA A 253 -16.24 -7.02 5.97
CA ALA A 253 -17.62 -7.41 6.25
C ALA A 253 -18.61 -6.23 6.22
N ARG A 254 -18.19 -5.03 6.61
CA ARG A 254 -18.99 -3.82 6.51
C ARG A 254 -19.23 -3.44 5.06
N ARG A 255 -18.17 -3.44 4.23
CA ARG A 255 -18.27 -3.13 2.80
C ARG A 255 -19.22 -4.07 2.07
N GLU A 256 -19.10 -5.38 2.31
CA GLU A 256 -20.00 -6.38 1.73
C GLU A 256 -21.48 -6.07 2.06
N ARG A 257 -21.80 -5.71 3.32
CA ARG A 257 -23.17 -5.38 3.71
C ARG A 257 -23.69 -4.04 3.18
N GLU A 258 -22.83 -3.01 3.14
CA GLU A 258 -23.26 -1.64 2.83
C GLU A 258 -23.22 -1.32 1.34
N THR A 259 -22.28 -1.88 0.60
CA THR A 259 -22.03 -1.56 -0.82
C THR A 259 -22.09 -2.77 -1.74
N GLY A 260 -22.10 -3.99 -1.23
CA GLY A 260 -21.99 -5.21 -2.01
C GLY A 260 -20.56 -5.54 -2.46
N ASP A 261 -19.57 -4.71 -2.09
CA ASP A 261 -18.16 -4.99 -2.41
C ASP A 261 -17.61 -6.11 -1.53
N GLN A 262 -17.20 -7.19 -2.15
CA GLN A 262 -16.66 -8.37 -1.46
C GLN A 262 -15.13 -8.40 -1.43
N GLY A 263 -14.47 -7.51 -2.16
CA GLY A 263 -13.03 -7.34 -2.23
C GLY A 263 -12.63 -5.88 -2.24
N GLY A 264 -11.40 -5.61 -2.70
CA GLY A 264 -10.93 -4.23 -2.80
C GLY A 264 -9.40 -4.09 -2.79
N ILE A 265 -8.95 -2.87 -2.93
CA ILE A 265 -7.55 -2.49 -2.72
C ILE A 265 -7.35 -2.25 -1.22
N LEU A 266 -6.42 -3.00 -0.62
CA LEU A 266 -6.09 -2.93 0.81
C LEU A 266 -4.92 -1.99 1.05
N LEU A 267 -5.15 -0.93 1.84
CA LEU A 267 -4.13 -0.03 2.35
C LEU A 267 -3.48 -0.60 3.62
N LEU A 268 -2.17 -0.68 3.59
CA LEU A 268 -1.27 -0.93 4.72
C LEU A 268 -0.05 0.01 4.62
N HIS A 269 0.81 0.03 5.64
CA HIS A 269 2.04 0.81 5.65
C HIS A 269 3.24 -0.11 5.93
N ASP A 270 4.22 -0.13 5.03
CA ASP A 270 5.43 -0.96 5.18
C ASP A 270 6.44 -0.40 6.20
N THR A 271 6.14 0.77 6.75
CA THR A 271 6.91 1.42 7.81
C THR A 271 6.54 0.94 9.22
N LYS A 272 5.49 0.11 9.38
CA LYS A 272 4.95 -0.29 10.69
C LYS A 272 5.35 -1.74 11.07
N PRO A 273 6.01 -1.96 12.22
CA PRO A 273 6.38 -3.32 12.66
C PRO A 273 5.18 -4.24 12.90
N HIS A 274 4.04 -3.70 13.35
CA HIS A 274 2.83 -4.50 13.55
C HIS A 274 2.14 -4.88 12.24
N THR A 275 2.34 -4.13 11.15
CA THR A 275 1.92 -4.53 9.79
C THR A 275 2.69 -5.76 9.33
N LEU A 276 4.02 -5.79 9.53
CA LEU A 276 4.84 -6.96 9.25
C LEU A 276 4.32 -8.20 9.99
N GLN A 277 3.95 -8.06 11.26
CA GLN A 277 3.41 -9.16 12.08
C GLN A 277 1.97 -9.55 11.69
N ALA A 278 1.16 -8.60 11.21
CA ALA A 278 -0.22 -8.82 10.81
C ALA A 278 -0.33 -9.54 9.45
N LEU A 279 0.60 -9.29 8.54
CA LEU A 279 0.52 -9.75 7.15
C LEU A 279 0.28 -11.27 7.00
N PRO A 280 1.04 -12.18 7.64
CA PRO A 280 0.74 -13.60 7.58
C PRO A 280 -0.61 -13.96 8.21
N GLN A 281 -1.06 -13.24 9.24
CA GLN A 281 -2.34 -13.48 9.92
C GLN A 281 -3.54 -13.07 9.05
N LEU A 282 -3.41 -11.97 8.28
CA LEU A 282 -4.40 -11.54 7.30
C LEU A 282 -4.62 -12.62 6.23
N VAL A 283 -3.52 -13.12 5.66
CA VAL A 283 -3.57 -14.15 4.63
C VAL A 283 -4.13 -15.46 5.17
N GLU A 284 -3.72 -15.87 6.37
CA GLU A 284 -4.26 -17.07 7.01
C GLU A 284 -5.76 -16.93 7.33
N GLY A 285 -6.19 -15.75 7.77
CA GLY A 285 -7.60 -15.45 7.99
C GLY A 285 -8.45 -15.56 6.71
N LEU A 286 -7.92 -15.08 5.57
CA LEU A 286 -8.56 -15.25 4.25
C LEU A 286 -8.61 -16.73 3.83
N ARG A 287 -7.52 -17.47 4.05
CA ARG A 287 -7.47 -18.92 3.75
C ARG A 287 -8.49 -19.73 4.57
N ARG A 288 -8.66 -19.40 5.85
CA ARG A 288 -9.72 -20.04 6.69
C ARG A 288 -11.11 -19.76 6.16
N ARG A 289 -11.40 -18.49 5.82
CA ARG A 289 -12.68 -18.12 5.21
C ARG A 289 -12.91 -18.86 3.89
N ASN A 290 -11.88 -19.04 3.09
CA ASN A 290 -11.97 -19.81 1.86
C ASN A 290 -12.37 -21.28 2.09
N CYS A 291 -12.00 -21.89 3.21
CA CYS A 291 -12.48 -23.23 3.57
C CYS A 291 -13.98 -23.26 3.84
N GLU A 292 -14.53 -22.22 4.48
CA GLU A 292 -15.95 -22.07 4.76
C GLU A 292 -16.74 -21.77 3.47
N LEU A 293 -16.27 -20.81 2.67
CA LEU A 293 -16.85 -20.43 1.39
C LEU A 293 -16.86 -21.60 0.38
N LEU A 294 -15.78 -22.39 0.35
CA LEU A 294 -15.70 -23.58 -0.48
C LEU A 294 -16.79 -24.61 -0.12
N ALA A 295 -17.05 -24.80 1.18
CA ALA A 295 -18.10 -25.69 1.66
C ALA A 295 -19.50 -25.17 1.32
N ALA A 296 -19.69 -23.87 1.30
CA ALA A 296 -20.93 -23.19 0.91
C ALA A 296 -21.12 -23.09 -0.62
N GLY A 297 -20.12 -23.43 -1.43
CA GLY A 297 -20.17 -23.27 -2.88
C GLY A 297 -19.98 -21.83 -3.37
N GLU A 298 -19.61 -20.91 -2.48
CA GLU A 298 -19.44 -19.50 -2.78
C GLU A 298 -18.11 -19.16 -3.44
N GLU A 299 -17.97 -17.91 -3.96
CA GLU A 299 -16.72 -17.35 -4.46
C GLU A 299 -15.67 -17.31 -3.34
N LEU A 300 -14.42 -17.65 -3.64
CA LEU A 300 -13.30 -17.64 -2.69
C LEU A 300 -12.53 -16.32 -2.76
N TYR A 301 -11.96 -15.89 -1.64
CA TYR A 301 -11.04 -14.75 -1.63
C TYR A 301 -9.76 -15.07 -2.41
N ASP A 302 -9.50 -14.28 -3.44
CA ASP A 302 -8.34 -14.34 -4.30
C ASP A 302 -7.45 -13.12 -4.04
N ILE A 303 -6.18 -13.35 -3.72
CA ILE A 303 -5.19 -12.27 -3.61
C ILE A 303 -4.60 -12.07 -4.99
N VAL A 304 -4.87 -10.91 -5.58
CA VAL A 304 -4.48 -10.58 -6.95
C VAL A 304 -3.29 -9.63 -6.97
N ASP A 305 -2.53 -9.68 -8.05
CA ASP A 305 -1.36 -8.84 -8.31
C ASP A 305 -1.57 -7.87 -9.48
N ASP A 306 -2.72 -7.93 -10.13
CA ASP A 306 -3.05 -7.12 -11.29
C ASP A 306 -4.07 -6.01 -10.94
N LEU A 307 -3.57 -4.76 -10.96
CA LEU A 307 -4.38 -3.57 -10.70
C LEU A 307 -5.48 -3.36 -11.78
N SER A 308 -5.34 -3.97 -12.97
CA SER A 308 -6.34 -3.82 -14.05
C SER A 308 -7.73 -4.33 -13.66
N TYR A 309 -7.83 -5.28 -12.72
CA TYR A 309 -9.12 -5.72 -12.18
C TYR A 309 -9.96 -4.61 -11.53
N PHE A 310 -9.32 -3.51 -11.15
CA PHE A 310 -9.95 -2.38 -10.46
C PHE A 310 -10.20 -1.16 -11.34
N LEU A 311 -9.95 -1.26 -12.65
CA LEU A 311 -10.24 -0.17 -13.59
C LEU A 311 -11.76 0.07 -13.68
N PRO A 312 -12.23 1.34 -13.67
CA PRO A 312 -13.65 1.66 -13.66
C PRO A 312 -14.43 1.13 -14.86
N ASP A 313 -13.81 1.17 -16.05
CA ASP A 313 -14.44 0.87 -17.34
C ASP A 313 -14.04 -0.51 -17.91
N SER A 314 -13.26 -1.27 -17.18
CA SER A 314 -12.78 -2.59 -17.59
C SER A 314 -12.90 -3.57 -16.41
N PRO A 315 -14.14 -3.96 -16.08
CA PRO A 315 -14.33 -4.95 -15.04
C PRO A 315 -13.63 -6.26 -15.43
N ALA A 316 -13.17 -6.99 -14.43
CA ALA A 316 -12.54 -8.27 -14.64
C ALA A 316 -13.45 -9.17 -15.51
N ASP A 317 -12.91 -9.68 -16.61
CA ASP A 317 -13.64 -10.58 -17.52
C ASP A 317 -14.16 -11.80 -16.73
N PRO A 318 -15.48 -12.12 -16.84
CA PRO A 318 -16.08 -13.22 -16.10
C PRO A 318 -15.40 -14.59 -16.35
N ALA A 319 -14.88 -14.84 -17.56
CA ALA A 319 -14.16 -16.06 -17.87
C ALA A 319 -12.82 -16.14 -17.12
N THR A 320 -12.12 -15.02 -17.02
CA THR A 320 -10.89 -14.90 -16.23
C THR A 320 -11.15 -15.13 -14.74
N ILE A 321 -12.22 -14.54 -14.18
CA ILE A 321 -12.63 -14.75 -12.80
C ILE A 321 -12.93 -16.23 -12.57
N ALA A 322 -13.75 -16.86 -13.43
CA ALA A 322 -14.12 -18.26 -13.31
C ALA A 322 -12.89 -19.18 -13.31
N LYS A 323 -11.95 -18.97 -14.22
CA LYS A 323 -10.70 -19.73 -14.29
C LYS A 323 -9.84 -19.59 -13.02
N ARG A 324 -9.71 -18.37 -12.47
CA ARG A 324 -8.99 -18.12 -11.21
C ARG A 324 -9.68 -18.84 -10.05
N GLN A 325 -11.01 -18.75 -9.97
CA GLN A 325 -11.82 -19.42 -8.94
C GLN A 325 -11.68 -20.95 -9.00
N GLU A 326 -11.66 -21.54 -10.18
CA GLU A 326 -11.42 -22.98 -10.36
C GLU A 326 -10.05 -23.40 -9.81
N ALA A 327 -8.99 -22.68 -10.18
CA ALA A 327 -7.64 -22.94 -9.70
C ALA A 327 -7.53 -22.81 -8.17
N LEU A 328 -8.18 -21.77 -7.61
CA LEU A 328 -8.18 -21.49 -6.17
C LEU A 328 -8.95 -22.55 -5.39
N ARG A 329 -10.11 -23.02 -5.90
CA ARG A 329 -10.89 -24.14 -5.34
C ARG A 329 -10.05 -25.43 -5.28
N ALA A 330 -9.38 -25.78 -6.37
CA ALA A 330 -8.50 -26.95 -6.42
C ALA A 330 -7.34 -26.84 -5.42
N ARG A 331 -6.72 -25.65 -5.27
CA ARG A 331 -5.66 -25.40 -4.28
C ARG A 331 -6.19 -25.53 -2.84
N THR A 332 -7.34 -24.94 -2.53
CA THR A 332 -7.95 -25.00 -1.20
C THR A 332 -8.36 -26.40 -0.81
N GLN A 333 -8.91 -27.21 -1.75
CA GLN A 333 -9.24 -28.61 -1.52
C GLN A 333 -8.01 -29.45 -1.17
N ARG A 334 -6.89 -29.29 -1.92
CA ARG A 334 -5.63 -30.00 -1.64
C ARG A 334 -5.08 -29.66 -0.24
N SER A 335 -5.12 -28.35 0.14
CA SER A 335 -4.65 -27.93 1.46
C SER A 335 -5.49 -28.54 2.58
N ARG A 336 -6.82 -28.62 2.42
CA ARG A 336 -7.70 -29.28 3.41
C ARG A 336 -7.42 -30.78 3.54
N ALA A 337 -7.21 -31.48 2.43
CA ALA A 337 -6.88 -32.90 2.44
C ALA A 337 -5.56 -33.19 3.15
N ALA A 338 -4.53 -32.35 2.93
CA ALA A 338 -3.24 -32.48 3.58
C ALA A 338 -3.32 -32.31 5.11
N VAL A 339 -4.14 -31.37 5.57
CA VAL A 339 -4.36 -31.14 7.03
C VAL A 339 -5.16 -32.29 7.67
N ALA A 340 -6.09 -32.91 6.95
CA ALA A 340 -6.90 -34.02 7.46
C ALA A 340 -6.12 -35.38 7.50
N SER A 341 -4.98 -35.44 6.83
CA SER A 341 -4.14 -36.65 6.75
C SER A 341 -3.00 -36.66 7.78
N ASN A 342 -2.79 -35.58 8.51
CA ASN A 342 -1.85 -35.44 9.62
C ASN A 342 -2.54 -35.46 10.99
#